data_8bdef756436753e62f8947c973da6f4e
#
_entry.id   8bdef756436753e62f8947c973da6f4e
#
_cell.length_a   1.000
_cell.length_b   1.000
_cell.length_c   1.000
_cell.angle_alpha   90.00
_cell.angle_beta   90.00
_cell.angle_gamma   90.00
#
_symmetry.space_group_name_H-M   'P 1'
#
loop_
_entity.id
_entity.type
_entity.pdbx_description
1 polymer ?
#
loop_
_entity_poly.entity_id
_entity_poly.type
_entity_poly.pdbx_seq_one_letter_code
_entity_poly.pdbx_strand_id
1 'polypeptide(L)'
;MFSTDPVVYCVGDEYRIFFYTRFPSFAKIRVGGTEFDDCRCGIMRSAKGMRGITVPKSLLDECGEYTVCLDVITARVAYGTKTVKTVEKSYAFRPVKSGAPVRAFMTGDAHGNAQRSVKAAKTFGGFDFLIVNGDMSDKCEKTNSFEVAHNVAAELTRGGIPVVYARGNHENRGAAAELIYDYIPLRNGLTYYTFRLGSIWGLVLDCGEDKGDEHSEYGGSVRFHKFRKEQTAYMRELIDDAQNAFAAPGVEHRVVVSHIPFIRDMNKTFTIENETYAEWAKLMFEIKPDALLSAHMHTYEIMRPGSPHARFPAPCPTVVGTECRDGYLGATGLIFDKKGITVDFVRSDGKTVLSEKI
;
A
#
# COMPACT_ATOMS: atom_id res chain seq x y z
N MET A 1 7.42 -24.67 1.10
CA MET A 1 8.62 -23.86 1.02
C MET A 1 8.30 -22.37 1.14
N PHE A 2 7.21 -21.92 0.58
CA PHE A 2 6.61 -20.62 0.90
C PHE A 2 5.84 -20.71 2.22
N SER A 3 5.80 -19.65 3.01
CA SER A 3 4.92 -19.58 4.19
C SER A 3 3.53 -19.11 3.81
N THR A 4 3.44 -18.25 2.80
CA THR A 4 2.21 -17.66 2.25
C THR A 4 2.32 -17.59 0.72
N ASP A 5 1.24 -17.29 0.04
CA ASP A 5 1.28 -16.89 -1.37
C ASP A 5 2.01 -15.55 -1.53
N PRO A 6 2.55 -15.23 -2.71
CA PRO A 6 3.15 -13.93 -2.99
C PRO A 6 2.14 -12.79 -2.92
N VAL A 7 2.66 -11.57 -2.80
CA VAL A 7 1.91 -10.32 -2.92
C VAL A 7 2.52 -9.49 -4.04
N VAL A 8 1.70 -8.98 -4.96
CA VAL A 8 2.12 -8.21 -6.12
C VAL A 8 1.78 -6.74 -5.89
N TYR A 9 2.74 -5.96 -5.39
CA TYR A 9 2.56 -4.53 -5.15
C TYR A 9 2.78 -3.71 -6.41
N CYS A 10 1.86 -2.79 -6.72
CA CYS A 10 1.97 -1.85 -7.81
C CYS A 10 2.67 -0.56 -7.34
N VAL A 11 3.82 -0.23 -7.92
CA VAL A 11 4.62 0.96 -7.58
C VAL A 11 5.13 1.60 -8.88
N GLY A 12 4.59 2.75 -9.26
CA GLY A 12 4.89 3.37 -10.55
C GLY A 12 4.55 2.42 -11.70
N ASP A 13 5.52 2.21 -12.57
CA ASP A 13 5.45 1.32 -13.74
C ASP A 13 6.01 -0.09 -13.46
N GLU A 14 6.10 -0.46 -12.21
CA GLU A 14 6.64 -1.74 -11.76
C GLU A 14 5.64 -2.49 -10.90
N TYR A 15 5.74 -3.82 -10.94
CA TYR A 15 5.24 -4.68 -9.87
C TYR A 15 6.40 -5.16 -9.02
N ARG A 16 6.23 -5.08 -7.69
CA ARG A 16 7.15 -5.63 -6.71
C ARG A 16 6.52 -6.86 -6.08
N ILE A 17 7.06 -8.03 -6.40
CA ILE A 17 6.51 -9.32 -5.96
C ILE A 17 7.23 -9.74 -4.69
N PHE A 18 6.50 -9.72 -3.57
CA PHE A 18 7.01 -10.08 -2.25
C PHE A 18 6.53 -11.46 -1.84
N PHE A 19 7.41 -12.24 -1.22
CA PHE A 19 7.11 -13.56 -0.68
C PHE A 19 8.11 -14.00 0.39
N TYR A 20 7.67 -14.89 1.28
CA TYR A 20 8.53 -15.45 2.34
C TYR A 20 9.12 -16.80 1.95
N THR A 21 10.44 -16.95 2.15
CA THR A 21 11.14 -18.22 2.03
C THR A 21 11.42 -18.82 3.41
N ARG A 22 11.09 -20.10 3.61
CA ARG A 22 11.35 -20.80 4.87
C ARG A 22 12.79 -21.30 5.01
N PHE A 23 13.50 -21.40 3.89
CA PHE A 23 14.87 -21.93 3.83
C PHE A 23 15.76 -20.97 3.06
N PRO A 24 17.09 -20.99 3.32
CA PRO A 24 18.04 -20.28 2.48
C PRO A 24 17.85 -20.67 1.00
N SER A 25 17.71 -19.69 0.12
CA SER A 25 17.39 -19.95 -1.30
C SER A 25 17.88 -18.80 -2.16
N PHE A 26 18.30 -19.07 -3.38
CA PHE A 26 18.34 -18.07 -4.43
C PHE A 26 16.94 -17.99 -5.05
N ALA A 27 16.42 -16.78 -5.13
CA ALA A 27 15.05 -16.54 -5.57
C ALA A 27 15.02 -15.79 -6.90
N LYS A 28 14.09 -16.20 -7.77
CA LYS A 28 13.83 -15.57 -9.07
C LYS A 28 12.35 -15.50 -9.34
N ILE A 29 11.95 -14.56 -10.17
CA ILE A 29 10.62 -14.50 -10.80
C ILE A 29 10.79 -14.65 -12.30
N ARG A 30 9.99 -15.51 -12.92
CA ARG A 30 9.92 -15.67 -14.38
C ARG A 30 8.59 -15.15 -14.89
N VAL A 31 8.63 -14.26 -15.89
CA VAL A 31 7.47 -13.69 -16.57
C VAL A 31 7.74 -13.75 -18.07
N GLY A 32 6.88 -14.38 -18.86
CA GLY A 32 7.00 -14.45 -20.32
C GLY A 32 8.37 -14.92 -20.82
N GLY A 33 9.03 -15.84 -20.09
CA GLY A 33 10.38 -16.33 -20.43
C GLY A 33 11.54 -15.45 -19.94
N THR A 34 11.29 -14.26 -19.39
CA THR A 34 12.30 -13.39 -18.78
C THR A 34 12.45 -13.71 -17.30
N GLU A 35 13.69 -13.82 -16.81
CA GLU A 35 14.00 -14.00 -15.37
C GLU A 35 14.42 -12.70 -14.72
N PHE A 36 13.92 -12.48 -13.51
CA PHE A 36 14.25 -11.37 -12.61
C PHE A 36 14.76 -11.92 -11.29
N ASP A 37 15.90 -11.43 -10.83
CA ASP A 37 16.61 -11.97 -9.68
C ASP A 37 16.44 -11.13 -8.42
N ASP A 38 16.50 -11.77 -7.23
CA ASP A 38 16.72 -11.10 -5.95
C ASP A 38 18.23 -10.84 -5.75
N CYS A 39 18.72 -9.86 -6.51
CA CYS A 39 20.14 -9.53 -6.58
C CYS A 39 20.41 -8.09 -6.13
N ARG A 40 21.47 -7.86 -5.35
CA ARG A 40 21.96 -6.52 -5.02
C ARG A 40 23.43 -6.42 -5.42
N CYS A 41 23.76 -5.46 -6.27
CA CYS A 41 25.13 -5.27 -6.78
C CYS A 41 25.80 -6.55 -7.31
N GLY A 42 25.04 -7.36 -8.07
CA GLY A 42 25.54 -8.62 -8.65
C GLY A 42 25.55 -9.81 -7.68
N ILE A 43 25.15 -9.62 -6.43
CA ILE A 43 25.12 -10.69 -5.42
C ILE A 43 23.69 -11.12 -5.17
N MET A 44 23.35 -12.38 -5.52
CA MET A 44 22.06 -12.98 -5.19
C MET A 44 21.91 -13.09 -3.68
N ARG A 45 20.76 -12.63 -3.15
CA ARG A 45 20.41 -12.82 -1.74
C ARG A 45 20.05 -14.28 -1.50
N SER A 46 20.43 -14.84 -0.34
CA SER A 46 20.18 -16.23 -0.04
C SER A 46 19.63 -16.51 1.37
N ALA A 47 19.63 -15.52 2.28
CA ALA A 47 19.07 -15.71 3.63
C ALA A 47 17.58 -16.06 3.56
N LYS A 48 17.07 -16.90 4.46
CA LYS A 48 15.62 -17.11 4.61
C LYS A 48 14.92 -15.80 5.01
N GLY A 49 13.63 -15.68 4.73
CA GLY A 49 12.82 -14.50 5.09
C GLY A 49 12.16 -13.85 3.89
N MET A 50 11.85 -12.57 4.03
CA MET A 50 11.18 -11.79 2.99
C MET A 50 12.08 -11.58 1.78
N ARG A 51 11.49 -11.75 0.60
CA ARG A 51 12.05 -11.47 -0.70
C ARG A 51 11.16 -10.48 -1.43
N GLY A 52 11.77 -9.52 -2.12
CA GLY A 52 11.06 -8.58 -3.00
C GLY A 52 11.80 -8.53 -4.34
N ILE A 53 11.13 -8.92 -5.41
CA ILE A 53 11.69 -8.90 -6.77
C ILE A 53 10.82 -7.98 -7.63
N THR A 54 11.48 -7.09 -8.36
CA THR A 54 10.82 -6.13 -9.24
C THR A 54 10.69 -6.68 -10.65
N VAL A 55 9.50 -6.53 -11.24
CA VAL A 55 9.22 -6.87 -12.64
C VAL A 55 8.53 -5.69 -13.33
N PRO A 56 8.76 -5.45 -14.63
CA PRO A 56 8.04 -4.43 -15.39
C PRO A 56 6.54 -4.71 -15.36
N LYS A 57 5.75 -3.68 -15.03
CA LYS A 57 4.30 -3.80 -14.94
C LYS A 57 3.67 -4.24 -16.27
N SER A 58 4.09 -3.62 -17.38
CA SER A 58 3.59 -3.94 -18.72
C SER A 58 3.79 -5.40 -19.08
N LEU A 59 4.95 -5.97 -18.75
CA LEU A 59 5.25 -7.37 -19.05
C LEU A 59 4.34 -8.33 -18.29
N LEU A 60 4.11 -8.10 -16.99
CA LEU A 60 3.23 -8.97 -16.20
C LEU A 60 1.76 -8.78 -16.57
N ASP A 61 1.33 -7.55 -16.88
CA ASP A 61 -0.02 -7.26 -17.36
C ASP A 61 -0.32 -7.98 -18.69
N GLU A 62 0.66 -8.05 -19.60
CA GLU A 62 0.54 -8.74 -20.89
C GLU A 62 0.52 -10.26 -20.71
N CYS A 63 1.45 -10.81 -19.91
CA CYS A 63 1.56 -12.26 -19.72
C CYS A 63 0.41 -12.85 -18.89
N GLY A 64 -0.13 -12.12 -17.91
CA GLY A 64 -1.20 -12.59 -17.03
C GLY A 64 -0.80 -13.76 -16.13
N GLU A 65 0.49 -14.06 -16.01
CA GLU A 65 1.03 -15.09 -15.12
C GLU A 65 2.50 -14.86 -14.79
N TYR A 66 2.95 -15.41 -13.69
CA TYR A 66 4.36 -15.44 -13.30
C TYR A 66 4.69 -16.70 -12.51
N THR A 67 5.97 -17.08 -12.52
CA THR A 67 6.47 -18.24 -11.76
C THR A 67 7.50 -17.78 -10.75
N VAL A 68 7.32 -18.17 -9.48
CA VAL A 68 8.34 -18.02 -8.44
C VAL A 68 9.24 -19.24 -8.46
N CYS A 69 10.55 -19.03 -8.66
CA CYS A 69 11.56 -20.07 -8.72
C CYS A 69 12.51 -19.94 -7.50
N LEU A 70 12.71 -21.02 -6.77
CA LEU A 70 13.60 -21.08 -5.61
C LEU A 70 14.62 -22.19 -5.77
N ASP A 71 15.90 -21.82 -5.82
CA ASP A 71 17.01 -22.75 -5.69
C ASP A 71 17.39 -22.85 -4.22
N VAL A 72 16.86 -23.86 -3.53
CA VAL A 72 17.07 -24.06 -2.10
C VAL A 72 18.47 -24.58 -1.86
N ILE A 73 19.18 -23.98 -0.91
CA ILE A 73 20.54 -24.34 -0.51
C ILE A 73 20.58 -24.71 0.98
N THR A 74 21.57 -25.50 1.40
CA THR A 74 21.79 -25.77 2.83
C THR A 74 22.34 -24.54 3.55
N ALA A 75 23.37 -23.93 2.97
CA ALA A 75 23.99 -22.69 3.44
C ALA A 75 24.74 -22.04 2.28
N ARG A 76 24.91 -20.71 2.36
CA ARG A 76 25.85 -20.01 1.51
C ARG A 76 27.26 -20.19 2.08
N VAL A 77 28.18 -20.67 1.27
CA VAL A 77 29.57 -20.86 1.62
C VAL A 77 30.49 -20.08 0.69
N ALA A 78 31.76 -19.90 1.08
CA ALA A 78 32.73 -19.13 0.29
C ALA A 78 32.94 -19.72 -1.11
N TYR A 79 32.97 -21.06 -1.20
CA TYR A 79 33.18 -21.79 -2.46
C TYR A 79 32.21 -22.97 -2.53
N GLY A 80 31.65 -23.24 -3.73
CA GLY A 80 30.89 -24.45 -4.00
C GLY A 80 29.52 -24.53 -3.31
N THR A 81 28.82 -23.41 -3.16
CA THR A 81 27.40 -23.42 -2.73
C THR A 81 26.59 -24.33 -3.66
N LYS A 82 25.88 -25.29 -3.08
CA LYS A 82 25.09 -26.28 -3.84
C LYS A 82 23.61 -26.08 -3.63
N THR A 83 22.87 -26.10 -4.74
CA THR A 83 21.41 -26.23 -4.74
C THR A 83 21.05 -27.67 -4.35
N VAL A 84 20.21 -27.78 -3.32
CA VAL A 84 19.70 -29.07 -2.83
C VAL A 84 18.42 -29.44 -3.57
N LYS A 85 17.60 -28.44 -3.88
CA LYS A 85 16.31 -28.62 -4.54
C LYS A 85 15.89 -27.32 -5.22
N THR A 86 15.41 -27.44 -6.44
CA THR A 86 14.69 -26.35 -7.12
C THR A 86 13.18 -26.55 -6.95
N VAL A 87 12.47 -25.46 -6.65
CA VAL A 87 11.02 -25.42 -6.50
C VAL A 87 10.48 -24.30 -7.33
N GLU A 88 9.48 -24.60 -8.15
CA GLU A 88 8.77 -23.63 -8.95
C GLU A 88 7.28 -23.67 -8.60
N LYS A 89 6.64 -22.49 -8.57
CA LYS A 89 5.20 -22.35 -8.42
C LYS A 89 4.71 -21.20 -9.27
N SER A 90 3.79 -21.49 -10.21
CA SER A 90 3.17 -20.52 -11.07
C SER A 90 1.90 -19.95 -10.44
N TYR A 91 1.64 -18.70 -10.74
CA TYR A 91 0.49 -17.93 -10.30
C TYR A 91 -0.15 -17.23 -11.49
N ALA A 92 -1.44 -17.44 -11.69
CA ALA A 92 -2.21 -16.60 -12.61
C ALA A 92 -2.33 -15.19 -12.03
N PHE A 93 -2.17 -14.18 -12.88
CA PHE A 93 -2.29 -12.78 -12.50
C PHE A 93 -3.35 -12.09 -13.34
N ARG A 94 -4.23 -11.35 -12.69
CA ARG A 94 -5.30 -10.59 -13.32
C ARG A 94 -5.02 -9.10 -13.16
N PRO A 95 -4.51 -8.41 -14.19
CA PRO A 95 -4.34 -6.97 -14.18
C PRO A 95 -5.70 -6.28 -14.13
N VAL A 96 -5.73 -5.07 -13.56
CA VAL A 96 -6.93 -4.22 -13.58
C VAL A 96 -7.17 -3.72 -15.00
N LYS A 97 -8.36 -3.97 -15.54
CA LYS A 97 -8.74 -3.58 -16.90
C LYS A 97 -9.42 -2.21 -16.90
N SER A 98 -9.19 -1.43 -17.95
CA SER A 98 -9.95 -0.19 -18.23
C SER A 98 -11.30 -0.50 -18.90
N GLY A 99 -12.24 0.45 -18.79
CA GLY A 99 -13.51 0.41 -19.53
C GLY A 99 -14.66 -0.37 -18.88
N ALA A 100 -14.47 -0.92 -17.69
CA ALA A 100 -15.50 -1.53 -16.85
C ALA A 100 -15.44 -0.92 -15.44
N PRO A 101 -16.50 -1.01 -14.62
CA PRO A 101 -16.41 -0.65 -13.22
C PRO A 101 -15.29 -1.43 -12.54
N VAL A 102 -14.41 -0.71 -11.83
CA VAL A 102 -13.28 -1.30 -11.10
C VAL A 102 -13.63 -1.31 -9.61
N ARG A 103 -13.42 -2.45 -8.97
CA ARG A 103 -13.67 -2.62 -7.54
C ARG A 103 -12.36 -2.67 -6.78
N ALA A 104 -12.21 -1.83 -5.76
CA ALA A 104 -11.09 -1.90 -4.83
C ALA A 104 -11.59 -2.20 -3.42
N PHE A 105 -10.78 -2.90 -2.66
CA PHE A 105 -11.02 -3.09 -1.23
C PHE A 105 -9.89 -2.41 -0.46
N MET A 106 -10.22 -1.53 0.49
CA MET A 106 -9.25 -0.87 1.35
C MET A 106 -9.40 -1.35 2.79
N THR A 107 -8.31 -1.80 3.39
CA THR A 107 -8.20 -2.17 4.81
C THR A 107 -6.99 -1.50 5.45
N GLY A 108 -7.08 -1.19 6.72
CA GLY A 108 -6.03 -0.59 7.55
C GLY A 108 -6.40 -0.77 9.02
N ASP A 109 -5.64 -0.18 9.94
CA ASP A 109 -5.90 -0.17 11.39
C ASP A 109 -6.21 -1.58 11.95
N ALA A 110 -5.54 -2.60 11.42
CA ALA A 110 -5.77 -3.98 11.83
C ALA A 110 -5.15 -4.30 13.20
N HIS A 111 -4.09 -3.58 13.60
CA HIS A 111 -3.38 -3.74 14.87
C HIS A 111 -3.16 -5.21 15.25
N GLY A 112 -2.65 -6.01 14.31
CA GLY A 112 -2.41 -7.43 14.47
C GLY A 112 -3.62 -8.34 14.22
N ASN A 113 -4.83 -7.81 14.02
CA ASN A 113 -6.05 -8.58 13.81
C ASN A 113 -6.28 -8.97 12.33
N ALA A 114 -5.29 -9.59 11.68
CA ALA A 114 -5.32 -9.94 10.25
C ALA A 114 -6.62 -10.61 9.79
N GLN A 115 -7.16 -11.55 10.58
CA GLN A 115 -8.37 -12.30 10.23
C GLN A 115 -9.64 -11.44 10.17
N ARG A 116 -9.68 -10.31 10.86
CA ARG A 116 -10.80 -9.37 10.77
C ARG A 116 -10.79 -8.65 9.43
N SER A 117 -9.62 -8.26 8.91
CA SER A 117 -9.48 -7.68 7.55
C SER A 117 -10.01 -8.65 6.48
N VAL A 118 -9.64 -9.92 6.58
CA VAL A 118 -10.11 -10.97 5.66
C VAL A 118 -11.64 -11.16 5.73
N LYS A 119 -12.21 -11.12 6.92
CA LYS A 119 -13.68 -11.21 7.09
C LYS A 119 -14.40 -9.98 6.53
N ALA A 120 -13.87 -8.77 6.73
CA ALA A 120 -14.45 -7.55 6.16
C ALA A 120 -14.44 -7.59 4.63
N ALA A 121 -13.37 -8.10 4.00
CA ALA A 121 -13.31 -8.30 2.56
C ALA A 121 -14.38 -9.26 2.03
N LYS A 122 -14.71 -10.31 2.78
CA LYS A 122 -15.81 -11.22 2.42
C LYS A 122 -17.19 -10.53 2.44
N THR A 123 -17.38 -9.54 3.31
CA THR A 123 -18.60 -8.74 3.34
C THR A 123 -18.75 -7.88 2.09
N PHE A 124 -17.66 -7.29 1.59
CA PHE A 124 -17.67 -6.51 0.35
C PHE A 124 -17.81 -7.40 -0.89
N GLY A 125 -17.24 -8.59 -0.87
CA GLY A 125 -17.20 -9.53 -2.00
C GLY A 125 -15.99 -9.37 -2.89
N GLY A 126 -16.12 -9.69 -4.19
CA GLY A 126 -14.99 -9.67 -5.13
C GLY A 126 -14.47 -8.26 -5.42
N PHE A 127 -13.16 -8.14 -5.65
CA PHE A 127 -12.50 -6.89 -6.01
C PHE A 127 -11.33 -7.15 -6.98
N ASP A 128 -10.87 -6.10 -7.66
CA ASP A 128 -9.86 -6.15 -8.71
C ASP A 128 -8.48 -5.77 -8.19
N PHE A 129 -8.41 -4.97 -7.12
CA PHE A 129 -7.16 -4.68 -6.41
C PHE A 129 -7.42 -4.38 -4.93
N LEU A 130 -6.36 -4.51 -4.13
CA LEU A 130 -6.36 -4.27 -2.69
C LEU A 130 -5.59 -3.00 -2.37
N ILE A 131 -6.09 -2.20 -1.42
CA ILE A 131 -5.35 -1.11 -0.77
C ILE A 131 -5.13 -1.52 0.69
N VAL A 132 -3.87 -1.63 1.09
CA VAL A 132 -3.46 -1.80 2.49
C VAL A 132 -3.03 -0.42 2.99
N ASN A 133 -3.86 0.20 3.81
CA ASN A 133 -3.70 1.60 4.22
C ASN A 133 -3.23 1.74 5.67
N GLY A 134 -2.08 1.11 5.97
CA GLY A 134 -1.32 1.31 7.20
C GLY A 134 -1.90 0.72 8.48
N ASP A 135 -1.13 0.82 9.55
CA ASP A 135 -1.43 0.36 10.91
C ASP A 135 -1.90 -1.11 10.96
N MET A 136 -1.25 -1.94 10.14
CA MET A 136 -1.53 -3.37 10.12
C MET A 136 -1.00 -4.05 11.37
N SER A 137 0.11 -3.56 11.91
CA SER A 137 0.69 -3.97 13.21
C SER A 137 0.51 -2.88 14.24
N ASP A 138 0.42 -3.26 15.51
CA ASP A 138 0.32 -2.31 16.61
C ASP A 138 1.66 -1.59 16.86
N LYS A 139 2.78 -2.28 16.65
CA LYS A 139 4.15 -1.77 16.72
C LYS A 139 5.13 -2.75 16.10
N CYS A 140 6.29 -2.25 15.67
CA CYS A 140 7.31 -3.02 14.98
C CYS A 140 8.53 -3.30 15.88
N GLU A 141 8.32 -4.04 16.97
CA GLU A 141 9.39 -4.46 17.88
C GLU A 141 10.31 -5.52 17.25
N LYS A 142 9.78 -6.32 16.33
CA LYS A 142 10.49 -7.39 15.63
C LYS A 142 10.08 -7.39 14.16
N THR A 143 10.91 -7.93 13.30
CA THR A 143 10.65 -7.99 11.85
C THR A 143 9.40 -8.78 11.47
N ASN A 144 8.96 -9.74 12.29
CA ASN A 144 7.70 -10.45 12.04
C ASN A 144 6.44 -9.57 12.21
N SER A 145 6.54 -8.39 12.81
CA SER A 145 5.44 -7.42 12.84
C SER A 145 5.05 -6.98 11.43
N PHE A 146 6.00 -6.85 10.50
CA PHE A 146 5.72 -6.48 9.11
C PHE A 146 4.99 -7.58 8.33
N GLU A 147 5.01 -8.82 8.84
CA GLU A 147 4.33 -9.94 8.19
C GLU A 147 2.80 -9.81 8.23
N VAL A 148 2.24 -9.02 9.13
CA VAL A 148 0.77 -8.88 9.25
C VAL A 148 0.18 -8.31 7.96
N ALA A 149 0.73 -7.21 7.45
CA ALA A 149 0.29 -6.61 6.18
C ALA A 149 0.44 -7.59 5.01
N HIS A 150 1.61 -8.27 4.93
CA HIS A 150 1.86 -9.25 3.89
C HIS A 150 0.89 -10.44 3.97
N ASN A 151 0.65 -10.98 5.17
CA ASN A 151 -0.24 -12.14 5.36
C ASN A 151 -1.68 -11.82 4.97
N VAL A 152 -2.20 -10.64 5.35
CA VAL A 152 -3.52 -10.16 4.92
C VAL A 152 -3.59 -10.05 3.40
N ALA A 153 -2.62 -9.38 2.79
CA ALA A 153 -2.59 -9.19 1.34
C ALA A 153 -2.44 -10.55 0.61
N ALA A 154 -1.58 -11.43 1.09
CA ALA A 154 -1.39 -12.78 0.51
C ALA A 154 -2.67 -13.63 0.59
N GLU A 155 -3.39 -13.61 1.73
CA GLU A 155 -4.64 -14.36 1.91
C GLU A 155 -5.75 -13.82 1.00
N LEU A 156 -5.85 -12.49 0.87
CA LEU A 156 -6.89 -11.83 0.08
C LEU A 156 -6.65 -11.91 -1.42
N THR A 157 -5.40 -11.80 -1.87
CA THR A 157 -5.07 -11.71 -3.30
C THR A 157 -4.55 -13.02 -3.89
N ARG A 158 -3.98 -13.90 -3.06
CA ARG A 158 -3.34 -15.16 -3.47
C ARG A 158 -2.31 -15.00 -4.59
N GLY A 159 -1.67 -13.83 -4.64
CA GLY A 159 -0.72 -13.48 -5.70
C GLY A 159 -1.34 -13.15 -7.06
N GLY A 160 -2.67 -13.15 -7.17
CA GLY A 160 -3.38 -13.08 -8.45
C GLY A 160 -3.95 -11.72 -8.82
N ILE A 161 -3.84 -10.69 -7.98
CA ILE A 161 -4.30 -9.32 -8.25
C ILE A 161 -3.35 -8.29 -7.60
N PRO A 162 -3.30 -7.04 -8.12
CA PRO A 162 -2.41 -6.03 -7.59
C PRO A 162 -2.81 -5.51 -6.21
N VAL A 163 -1.79 -5.04 -5.47
CA VAL A 163 -1.93 -4.41 -4.16
C VAL A 163 -1.27 -3.04 -4.17
N VAL A 164 -1.90 -2.05 -3.54
CA VAL A 164 -1.32 -0.74 -3.20
C VAL A 164 -1.09 -0.72 -1.69
N TYR A 165 0.06 -0.22 -1.26
CA TYR A 165 0.41 -0.14 0.16
C TYR A 165 0.71 1.31 0.55
N ALA A 166 0.06 1.81 1.58
CA ALA A 166 0.42 3.05 2.25
C ALA A 166 0.85 2.72 3.68
N ARG A 167 1.97 3.28 4.13
CA ARG A 167 2.49 3.07 5.47
C ARG A 167 1.67 3.85 6.50
N GLY A 168 1.36 3.22 7.63
CA GLY A 168 0.76 3.86 8.78
C GLY A 168 1.80 4.39 9.77
N ASN A 169 1.34 5.06 10.82
CA ASN A 169 2.24 5.60 11.83
C ASN A 169 2.75 4.52 12.81
N HIS A 170 1.99 3.47 13.05
CA HIS A 170 2.42 2.36 13.91
C HIS A 170 3.57 1.54 13.31
N GLU A 171 3.73 1.53 11.98
CA GLU A 171 4.86 0.92 11.31
C GLU A 171 6.19 1.64 11.57
N ASN A 172 6.17 2.85 12.10
CA ASN A 172 7.36 3.64 12.45
C ASN A 172 7.85 3.39 13.89
N ARG A 173 7.11 2.62 14.69
CA ARG A 173 7.35 2.46 16.12
C ARG A 173 7.96 1.10 16.44
N GLY A 174 9.01 1.10 17.26
CA GLY A 174 9.65 -0.12 17.75
C GLY A 174 11.05 -0.36 17.19
N ALA A 175 11.76 -1.31 17.79
CA ALA A 175 13.18 -1.55 17.51
C ALA A 175 13.46 -2.02 16.08
N ALA A 176 12.50 -2.64 15.41
CA ALA A 176 12.66 -3.09 14.03
C ALA A 176 12.18 -2.07 12.97
N ALA A 177 11.64 -0.92 13.35
CA ALA A 177 11.07 0.04 12.41
C ALA A 177 12.05 0.46 11.31
N GLU A 178 13.35 0.64 11.63
CA GLU A 178 14.40 0.95 10.66
C GLU A 178 14.65 -0.14 9.61
N LEU A 179 14.17 -1.36 9.83
CA LEU A 179 14.31 -2.49 8.91
C LEU A 179 13.13 -2.64 7.94
N ILE A 180 12.12 -1.76 8.03
CA ILE A 180 10.88 -1.85 7.25
C ILE A 180 11.13 -1.90 5.73
N TYR A 181 12.21 -1.29 5.27
CA TYR A 181 12.55 -1.16 3.85
C TYR A 181 12.78 -2.50 3.12
N ASP A 182 13.04 -3.58 3.84
CA ASP A 182 13.14 -4.93 3.28
C ASP A 182 11.78 -5.66 3.21
N TYR A 183 10.71 -5.08 3.78
CA TYR A 183 9.42 -5.74 3.99
C TYR A 183 8.23 -5.09 3.27
N ILE A 184 8.39 -3.87 2.80
CA ILE A 184 7.34 -3.11 2.12
C ILE A 184 7.78 -2.66 0.71
N PRO A 185 6.84 -2.38 -0.20
CA PRO A 185 7.17 -1.86 -1.52
C PRO A 185 7.68 -0.41 -1.41
N LEU A 186 8.76 -0.12 -2.11
CA LEU A 186 9.39 1.19 -2.14
C LEU A 186 9.63 1.64 -3.58
N ARG A 187 9.46 2.94 -3.85
CA ARG A 187 9.95 3.59 -5.07
C ARG A 187 11.30 4.24 -4.77
N ASN A 188 12.39 3.70 -5.32
CA ASN A 188 13.75 4.25 -5.08
C ASN A 188 14.09 4.46 -3.59
N GLY A 189 13.66 3.52 -2.73
CA GLY A 189 13.87 3.63 -1.29
C GLY A 189 12.85 4.49 -0.53
N LEU A 190 11.81 5.02 -1.20
CA LEU A 190 10.80 5.92 -0.66
C LEU A 190 9.45 5.23 -0.53
N THR A 191 8.67 5.58 0.51
CA THR A 191 7.35 5.03 0.82
C THR A 191 6.20 5.79 0.16
N TYR A 192 6.49 6.88 -0.53
CA TYR A 192 5.53 7.64 -1.33
C TYR A 192 5.80 7.44 -2.82
N TYR A 193 4.74 7.28 -3.58
CA TYR A 193 4.83 6.91 -5.00
C TYR A 193 3.49 7.05 -5.71
N THR A 194 3.51 7.00 -7.03
CA THR A 194 2.30 6.88 -7.85
C THR A 194 2.05 5.43 -8.25
N PHE A 195 0.82 5.12 -8.61
CA PHE A 195 0.45 3.85 -9.24
C PHE A 195 -0.56 4.08 -10.37
N ARG A 196 -0.60 3.14 -11.32
CA ARG A 196 -1.60 3.10 -12.37
C ARG A 196 -2.20 1.70 -12.46
N LEU A 197 -3.52 1.59 -12.23
CA LEU A 197 -4.26 0.34 -12.30
C LEU A 197 -5.49 0.53 -13.21
N GLY A 198 -5.39 0.06 -14.45
CA GLY A 198 -6.39 0.32 -15.48
C GLY A 198 -6.56 1.83 -15.75
N SER A 199 -7.78 2.34 -15.59
CA SER A 199 -8.09 3.76 -15.73
C SER A 199 -7.91 4.57 -14.43
N ILE A 200 -7.46 3.95 -13.33
CA ILE A 200 -7.24 4.61 -12.05
C ILE A 200 -5.78 4.99 -11.90
N TRP A 201 -5.51 6.27 -11.75
CA TRP A 201 -4.22 6.79 -11.30
C TRP A 201 -4.30 7.13 -9.81
N GLY A 202 -3.24 6.84 -9.07
CA GLY A 202 -3.20 7.16 -7.66
C GLY A 202 -1.85 7.68 -7.19
N LEU A 203 -1.89 8.52 -6.14
CA LEU A 203 -0.74 9.03 -5.41
C LEU A 203 -0.81 8.53 -3.97
N VAL A 204 0.19 7.76 -3.55
CA VAL A 204 0.39 7.38 -2.15
C VAL A 204 1.27 8.42 -1.49
N LEU A 205 0.77 9.03 -0.42
CA LEU A 205 1.50 9.94 0.46
C LEU A 205 1.71 9.28 1.82
N ASP A 206 2.84 9.56 2.43
CA ASP A 206 3.23 9.01 3.72
C ASP A 206 3.41 10.14 4.74
N CYS A 207 2.44 10.29 5.62
CA CYS A 207 2.47 11.32 6.67
C CYS A 207 3.49 11.02 7.78
N GLY A 208 4.06 9.80 7.84
CA GLY A 208 4.92 9.39 8.94
C GLY A 208 4.13 9.25 10.24
N GLU A 209 4.50 9.99 11.27
CA GLU A 209 3.85 9.99 12.58
C GLU A 209 2.80 11.10 12.72
N ASP A 210 1.94 10.93 13.72
CA ASP A 210 0.79 11.78 14.00
C ASP A 210 1.09 12.96 14.96
N LYS A 211 2.32 13.05 15.48
CA LYS A 211 2.82 14.14 16.33
C LYS A 211 4.07 14.76 15.73
N GLY A 212 4.48 15.93 16.22
CA GLY A 212 5.72 16.60 15.78
C GLY A 212 6.97 15.79 16.13
N ASP A 213 8.04 15.98 15.35
CA ASP A 213 9.32 15.26 15.53
C ASP A 213 9.94 15.45 16.91
N GLU A 214 9.61 16.56 17.59
CA GLU A 214 10.07 16.90 18.94
C GLU A 214 9.29 16.19 20.05
N HIS A 215 8.24 15.46 19.73
CA HIS A 215 7.41 14.80 20.73
C HIS A 215 8.21 13.74 21.50
N SER A 216 8.04 13.69 22.83
CA SER A 216 8.83 12.84 23.73
C SER A 216 8.72 11.34 23.42
N GLU A 217 7.62 10.89 22.84
CA GLU A 217 7.44 9.50 22.43
C GLU A 217 8.47 9.03 21.41
N TYR A 218 9.01 9.93 20.57
CA TYR A 218 9.95 9.57 19.52
C TYR A 218 11.42 9.63 19.94
N GLY A 219 11.72 10.28 21.07
CA GLY A 219 13.08 10.35 21.61
C GLY A 219 14.11 10.91 20.62
N GLY A 220 13.69 11.75 19.68
CA GLY A 220 14.56 12.31 18.63
C GLY A 220 14.90 11.34 17.50
N SER A 221 14.25 10.18 17.39
CA SER A 221 14.54 9.14 16.41
C SER A 221 13.91 9.38 15.01
N VAL A 222 13.02 10.36 14.85
CA VAL A 222 12.30 10.63 13.60
C VAL A 222 12.64 12.00 12.99
N ARG A 223 12.39 12.14 11.70
CA ARG A 223 12.61 13.38 10.92
C ARG A 223 11.48 13.55 9.88
N PHE A 224 10.21 13.40 10.30
CA PHE A 224 9.08 13.40 9.40
C PHE A 224 8.74 14.79 8.85
N HIS A 225 9.08 15.87 9.56
CA HIS A 225 8.92 17.21 8.99
C HIS A 225 9.71 17.37 7.67
N LYS A 226 10.98 16.99 7.66
CA LYS A 226 11.80 16.99 6.44
C LYS A 226 11.23 16.06 5.37
N PHE A 227 10.87 14.86 5.76
CA PHE A 227 10.32 13.84 4.87
C PHE A 227 9.00 14.26 4.19
N ARG A 228 8.14 15.00 4.90
CA ARG A 228 6.91 15.59 4.33
C ARG A 228 7.23 16.68 3.31
N LYS A 229 8.24 17.52 3.57
CA LYS A 229 8.70 18.53 2.59
C LYS A 229 9.26 17.93 1.31
N GLU A 230 9.95 16.79 1.40
CA GLU A 230 10.41 16.05 0.21
C GLU A 230 9.21 15.59 -0.63
N GLN A 231 8.12 15.16 -0.02
CA GLN A 231 6.90 14.81 -0.72
C GLN A 231 6.21 16.02 -1.35
N THR A 232 6.29 17.19 -0.75
CA THR A 232 5.81 18.43 -1.38
C THR A 232 6.53 18.70 -2.69
N ALA A 233 7.85 18.52 -2.74
CA ALA A 233 8.62 18.64 -3.97
C ALA A 233 8.19 17.60 -5.01
N TYR A 234 8.02 16.36 -4.58
CA TYR A 234 7.52 15.29 -5.45
C TYR A 234 6.13 15.56 -6.03
N MET A 235 5.19 16.11 -5.25
CA MET A 235 3.88 16.52 -5.77
C MET A 235 4.00 17.59 -6.86
N ARG A 236 4.92 18.55 -6.70
CA ARG A 236 5.17 19.59 -7.72
C ARG A 236 5.76 18.97 -9.00
N GLU A 237 6.72 18.06 -8.88
CA GLU A 237 7.27 17.31 -10.03
C GLU A 237 6.16 16.58 -10.81
N LEU A 238 5.21 15.95 -10.10
CA LEU A 238 4.06 15.30 -10.74
C LEU A 238 3.12 16.28 -11.45
N ILE A 239 2.97 17.51 -10.92
CA ILE A 239 2.17 18.55 -11.54
C ILE A 239 2.87 19.09 -12.79
N ASP A 240 4.17 19.32 -12.73
CA ASP A 240 4.98 19.76 -13.86
C ASP A 240 4.98 18.72 -15.01
N ASP A 241 4.91 17.43 -14.68
CA ASP A 241 4.84 16.30 -15.61
C ASP A 241 3.44 15.65 -15.69
N ALA A 242 2.38 16.44 -15.54
CA ALA A 242 1.00 15.96 -15.45
C ALA A 242 0.58 15.02 -16.59
N GLN A 243 1.07 15.27 -17.83
CA GLN A 243 0.73 14.48 -19.02
C GLN A 243 1.29 13.05 -18.99
N ASN A 244 2.35 12.80 -18.25
CA ASN A 244 2.88 11.45 -18.01
C ASN A 244 2.40 10.88 -16.66
N ALA A 245 1.69 11.68 -15.85
CA ALA A 245 1.16 11.30 -14.55
C ALA A 245 -0.38 11.24 -14.58
N PHE A 246 -1.03 12.09 -13.83
CA PHE A 246 -2.47 12.07 -13.60
C PHE A 246 -3.33 12.58 -14.76
N ALA A 247 -2.75 13.27 -15.74
CA ALA A 247 -3.40 13.69 -16.99
C ALA A 247 -3.05 12.78 -18.19
N ALA A 248 -2.38 11.66 -17.95
CA ALA A 248 -2.01 10.70 -19.01
C ALA A 248 -3.27 10.11 -19.68
N PRO A 249 -3.18 9.79 -21.00
CA PRO A 249 -4.29 9.19 -21.72
C PRO A 249 -4.86 7.95 -21.02
N GLY A 250 -6.20 7.85 -20.97
CA GLY A 250 -6.93 6.75 -20.35
C GLY A 250 -6.99 6.80 -18.81
N VAL A 251 -6.54 7.87 -18.14
CA VAL A 251 -6.87 8.14 -16.73
C VAL A 251 -8.30 8.66 -16.67
N GLU A 252 -9.18 7.93 -15.99
CA GLU A 252 -10.57 8.31 -15.76
C GLU A 252 -10.80 8.72 -14.30
N HIS A 253 -10.06 8.10 -13.37
CA HIS A 253 -10.13 8.38 -11.95
C HIS A 253 -8.74 8.69 -11.36
N ARG A 254 -8.73 9.58 -10.38
CA ARG A 254 -7.54 10.00 -9.63
C ARG A 254 -7.80 9.87 -8.14
N VAL A 255 -6.95 9.19 -7.41
CA VAL A 255 -7.08 9.06 -5.96
C VAL A 255 -5.79 9.42 -5.26
N VAL A 256 -5.90 10.00 -4.07
CA VAL A 256 -4.77 10.13 -3.15
C VAL A 256 -5.00 9.14 -2.00
N VAL A 257 -3.99 8.39 -1.64
CA VAL A 257 -4.03 7.44 -0.53
C VAL A 257 -3.05 7.92 0.53
N SER A 258 -3.53 8.13 1.73
CA SER A 258 -2.71 8.50 2.88
C SER A 258 -3.31 7.90 4.14
N HIS A 259 -2.50 7.24 4.96
CA HIS A 259 -3.00 6.65 6.20
C HIS A 259 -3.64 7.71 7.09
N ILE A 260 -2.90 8.77 7.41
CA ILE A 260 -3.41 9.90 8.21
C ILE A 260 -4.21 10.84 7.32
N PRO A 261 -5.47 11.18 7.68
CA PRO A 261 -6.29 12.13 6.92
C PRO A 261 -5.82 13.57 7.18
N PHE A 262 -4.73 14.00 6.55
CA PHE A 262 -4.05 15.26 6.81
C PHE A 262 -4.91 16.52 6.58
N ILE A 263 -6.03 16.40 5.88
CA ILE A 263 -7.01 17.49 5.69
C ILE A 263 -7.98 17.60 6.88
N ARG A 264 -8.19 16.51 7.63
CA ARG A 264 -9.14 16.47 8.73
C ARG A 264 -8.65 17.27 9.93
N ASP A 265 -9.54 18.03 10.57
CA ASP A 265 -9.24 18.62 11.87
C ASP A 265 -9.18 17.54 12.94
N MET A 266 -8.11 17.56 13.70
CA MET A 266 -7.86 16.64 14.79
C MET A 266 -7.66 17.43 16.10
N ASN A 267 -7.62 16.77 17.24
CA ASN A 267 -7.35 17.48 18.49
C ASN A 267 -5.95 18.14 18.47
N LYS A 268 -5.70 19.11 19.36
CA LYS A 268 -4.49 19.96 19.36
C LYS A 268 -3.17 19.17 19.30
N THR A 269 -3.09 18.01 19.94
CA THR A 269 -1.86 17.20 19.97
C THR A 269 -1.50 16.67 18.58
N PHE A 270 -2.51 16.35 17.76
CA PHE A 270 -2.36 15.80 16.41
C PHE A 270 -2.50 16.88 15.32
N THR A 271 -2.69 18.13 15.69
CA THR A 271 -2.74 19.27 14.77
C THR A 271 -1.32 19.75 14.47
N ILE A 272 -0.60 19.00 13.66
CA ILE A 272 0.78 19.25 13.24
C ILE A 272 0.87 19.69 11.80
N GLU A 273 2.05 20.17 11.37
CA GLU A 273 2.40 20.40 9.96
C GLU A 273 1.43 21.32 9.21
N ASN A 274 0.92 22.36 9.88
CA ASN A 274 -0.07 23.27 9.29
C ASN A 274 0.33 23.80 7.91
N GLU A 275 1.60 24.23 7.76
CA GLU A 275 2.10 24.81 6.49
C GLU A 275 2.24 23.72 5.41
N THR A 276 2.85 22.58 5.75
CA THR A 276 3.09 21.49 4.80
C THR A 276 1.78 20.86 4.33
N TYR A 277 0.85 20.60 5.25
CA TYR A 277 -0.44 20.01 4.88
C TYR A 277 -1.39 21.00 4.17
N ALA A 278 -1.31 22.30 4.50
CA ALA A 278 -1.99 23.32 3.72
C ALA A 278 -1.47 23.40 2.28
N GLU A 279 -0.15 23.26 2.09
CA GLU A 279 0.47 23.20 0.77
C GLU A 279 0.04 21.94 0.01
N TRP A 280 0.03 20.76 0.66
CA TRP A 280 -0.48 19.54 0.03
C TRP A 280 -1.95 19.68 -0.40
N ALA A 281 -2.78 20.25 0.47
CA ALA A 281 -4.18 20.52 0.14
C ALA A 281 -4.31 21.45 -1.07
N LYS A 282 -3.46 22.48 -1.18
CA LYS A 282 -3.40 23.39 -2.32
C LYS A 282 -2.96 22.67 -3.61
N LEU A 283 -1.90 21.86 -3.56
CA LEU A 283 -1.42 21.11 -4.72
C LEU A 283 -2.46 20.07 -5.21
N MET A 284 -3.32 19.57 -4.32
CA MET A 284 -4.42 18.69 -4.72
C MET A 284 -5.44 19.41 -5.64
N PHE A 285 -5.60 20.74 -5.59
CA PHE A 285 -6.47 21.45 -6.55
C PHE A 285 -5.92 21.41 -7.98
N GLU A 286 -4.62 21.23 -8.16
CA GLU A 286 -3.99 21.06 -9.47
C GLU A 286 -4.08 19.61 -9.95
N ILE A 287 -3.87 18.64 -9.06
CA ILE A 287 -4.01 17.20 -9.37
C ILE A 287 -5.47 16.82 -9.62
N LYS A 288 -6.41 17.45 -8.90
CA LYS A 288 -7.87 17.21 -8.95
C LYS A 288 -8.22 15.73 -8.73
N PRO A 289 -7.87 15.15 -7.59
CA PRO A 289 -8.30 13.79 -7.27
C PRO A 289 -9.82 13.74 -7.07
N ASP A 290 -10.41 12.57 -7.35
CA ASP A 290 -11.82 12.28 -7.07
C ASP A 290 -12.06 11.98 -5.59
N ALA A 291 -11.04 11.46 -4.90
CA ALA A 291 -11.08 11.20 -3.46
C ALA A 291 -9.69 11.21 -2.82
N LEU A 292 -9.62 11.60 -1.54
CA LEU A 292 -8.55 11.27 -0.60
C LEU A 292 -9.02 10.08 0.25
N LEU A 293 -8.29 8.96 0.20
CA LEU A 293 -8.59 7.71 0.90
C LEU A 293 -7.69 7.60 2.13
N SER A 294 -8.29 7.57 3.31
CA SER A 294 -7.56 7.58 4.58
C SER A 294 -8.09 6.55 5.59
N ALA A 295 -7.31 6.34 6.66
CA ALA A 295 -7.53 5.43 7.76
C ALA A 295 -7.31 6.14 9.11
N HIS A 296 -6.57 5.54 10.07
CA HIS A 296 -6.04 6.15 11.28
C HIS A 296 -7.06 6.55 12.36
N MET A 297 -8.21 7.08 11.97
CA MET A 297 -9.16 7.68 12.93
C MET A 297 -10.08 6.67 13.61
N HIS A 298 -10.01 5.40 13.23
CA HIS A 298 -10.88 4.32 13.72
C HIS A 298 -12.37 4.70 13.66
N THR A 299 -12.78 5.31 12.53
CA THR A 299 -14.16 5.74 12.27
C THR A 299 -14.50 5.67 10.79
N TYR A 300 -15.79 5.78 10.48
CA TYR A 300 -16.28 5.96 9.12
C TYR A 300 -16.73 7.41 8.93
N GLU A 301 -16.14 8.08 7.98
CA GLU A 301 -16.51 9.45 7.66
C GLU A 301 -16.27 9.75 6.18
N ILE A 302 -17.22 10.43 5.53
CA ILE A 302 -17.04 11.02 4.21
C ILE A 302 -17.13 12.53 4.38
N MET A 303 -15.96 13.17 4.47
CA MET A 303 -15.89 14.64 4.54
C MET A 303 -15.94 15.20 3.13
N ARG A 304 -17.03 15.88 2.78
CA ARG A 304 -17.17 16.59 1.50
C ARG A 304 -16.41 17.91 1.52
N PRO A 305 -16.03 18.48 0.36
CA PRO A 305 -15.50 19.86 0.30
C PRO A 305 -16.38 20.84 1.06
N GLY A 306 -15.75 21.66 1.90
CA GLY A 306 -16.46 22.60 2.78
C GLY A 306 -16.97 22.01 4.11
N SER A 307 -16.64 20.77 4.42
CA SER A 307 -16.94 20.16 5.73
C SER A 307 -16.37 21.01 6.89
N PRO A 308 -17.12 21.20 7.98
CA PRO A 308 -16.61 21.87 9.18
C PRO A 308 -15.51 21.07 9.89
N HIS A 309 -15.36 19.80 9.56
CA HIS A 309 -14.28 18.94 10.07
C HIS A 309 -12.97 19.05 9.28
N ALA A 310 -12.94 19.85 8.20
CA ALA A 310 -11.74 20.04 7.40
C ALA A 310 -10.92 21.23 7.93
N ARG A 311 -9.62 21.02 8.16
CA ARG A 311 -8.62 22.07 8.48
C ARG A 311 -8.33 22.98 7.30
N PHE A 312 -8.33 22.38 6.11
CA PHE A 312 -7.96 23.05 4.86
C PHE A 312 -9.02 22.80 3.81
N PRO A 313 -9.21 23.76 2.87
CA PRO A 313 -10.03 23.50 1.68
C PRO A 313 -9.49 22.27 0.94
N ALA A 314 -10.39 21.42 0.47
CA ALA A 314 -10.07 20.24 -0.32
C ALA A 314 -10.85 20.24 -1.64
N PRO A 315 -10.25 19.79 -2.75
CA PRO A 315 -10.94 19.71 -4.05
C PRO A 315 -11.89 18.51 -4.16
N CYS A 316 -11.77 17.54 -3.26
CA CYS A 316 -12.48 16.26 -3.32
C CYS A 316 -12.94 15.81 -1.93
N PRO A 317 -13.86 14.83 -1.86
CA PRO A 317 -14.18 14.16 -0.61
C PRO A 317 -12.96 13.45 0.00
N THR A 318 -12.87 13.50 1.34
CA THR A 318 -11.95 12.67 2.12
C THR A 318 -12.75 11.52 2.73
N VAL A 319 -12.37 10.29 2.37
CA VAL A 319 -12.96 9.06 2.90
C VAL A 319 -12.06 8.53 4.01
N VAL A 320 -12.53 8.58 5.26
CA VAL A 320 -11.89 7.92 6.40
C VAL A 320 -12.61 6.60 6.60
N GLY A 321 -11.96 5.48 6.30
CA GLY A 321 -12.67 4.27 5.99
C GLY A 321 -12.25 3.00 6.73
N THR A 322 -11.56 3.13 7.87
CA THR A 322 -11.17 1.96 8.67
C THR A 322 -11.56 2.16 10.13
N GLU A 323 -12.08 1.12 10.77
CA GLU A 323 -12.51 1.18 12.15
C GLU A 323 -12.11 -0.10 12.88
N CYS A 324 -11.27 -0.01 13.91
CA CYS A 324 -10.96 -1.12 14.78
C CYS A 324 -11.70 -0.96 16.11
N ARG A 325 -12.60 -1.89 16.41
CA ARG A 325 -13.40 -1.91 17.64
C ARG A 325 -13.40 -3.31 18.24
N ASP A 326 -13.80 -3.40 19.50
CA ASP A 326 -14.05 -4.69 20.13
C ASP A 326 -15.12 -5.46 19.34
N GLY A 327 -14.75 -6.66 18.91
CA GLY A 327 -15.63 -7.56 18.16
C GLY A 327 -15.59 -7.44 16.64
N TYR A 328 -15.19 -6.32 16.05
CA TYR A 328 -15.11 -6.20 14.58
C TYR A 328 -13.99 -5.28 14.08
N LEU A 329 -13.69 -5.41 12.81
CA LEU A 329 -12.89 -4.46 12.04
C LEU A 329 -13.73 -3.97 10.88
N GLY A 330 -13.71 -2.66 10.66
CA GLY A 330 -14.30 -2.00 9.53
C GLY A 330 -13.29 -1.69 8.44
N ALA A 331 -13.77 -1.71 7.21
CA ALA A 331 -12.99 -1.48 6.01
C ALA A 331 -13.86 -0.81 4.93
N THR A 332 -13.26 -0.44 3.82
CA THR A 332 -13.93 0.27 2.74
C THR A 332 -13.89 -0.49 1.43
N GLY A 333 -15.04 -0.77 0.86
CA GLY A 333 -15.20 -1.12 -0.54
C GLY A 333 -15.32 0.13 -1.40
N LEU A 334 -14.68 0.13 -2.55
CA LEU A 334 -14.72 1.23 -3.52
C LEU A 334 -15.11 0.67 -4.88
N ILE A 335 -16.07 1.33 -5.55
CA ILE A 335 -16.49 0.97 -6.90
C ILE A 335 -16.34 2.20 -7.78
N PHE A 336 -15.39 2.17 -8.70
CA PHE A 336 -15.11 3.21 -9.66
C PHE A 336 -15.91 2.97 -10.93
N ASP A 337 -16.76 3.88 -11.29
CA ASP A 337 -17.54 3.84 -12.54
C ASP A 337 -17.56 5.22 -13.23
N LYS A 338 -18.09 5.31 -14.45
CA LYS A 338 -18.18 6.56 -15.22
C LYS A 338 -18.95 7.68 -14.52
N LYS A 339 -19.65 7.40 -13.42
CA LYS A 339 -20.48 8.36 -12.69
C LYS A 339 -19.82 8.82 -11.38
N GLY A 340 -18.64 8.30 -11.01
CA GLY A 340 -17.90 8.62 -9.79
C GLY A 340 -17.48 7.38 -9.00
N ILE A 341 -17.33 7.52 -7.70
CA ILE A 341 -16.91 6.46 -6.80
C ILE A 341 -18.04 6.14 -5.83
N THR A 342 -18.45 4.87 -5.75
CA THR A 342 -19.31 4.39 -4.66
C THR A 342 -18.42 3.90 -3.53
N VAL A 343 -18.70 4.36 -2.32
CA VAL A 343 -18.00 4.00 -1.08
C VAL A 343 -18.91 3.15 -0.23
N ASP A 344 -18.51 1.92 0.05
CA ASP A 344 -19.21 0.98 0.92
C ASP A 344 -18.40 0.80 2.21
N PHE A 345 -18.89 1.27 3.35
CA PHE A 345 -18.28 0.93 4.63
C PHE A 345 -18.80 -0.44 5.10
N VAL A 346 -17.89 -1.40 5.18
CA VAL A 346 -18.19 -2.80 5.50
C VAL A 346 -17.48 -3.25 6.77
N ARG A 347 -18.04 -4.25 7.44
CA ARG A 347 -17.50 -4.76 8.71
C ARG A 347 -17.25 -6.26 8.64
N SER A 348 -16.30 -6.71 9.43
CA SER A 348 -15.95 -8.13 9.58
C SER A 348 -17.05 -9.01 10.20
N ASP A 349 -18.09 -8.40 10.76
CA ASP A 349 -19.30 -9.09 11.26
C ASP A 349 -20.41 -9.27 10.21
N GLY A 350 -20.11 -8.96 8.93
CA GLY A 350 -21.02 -9.16 7.81
C GLY A 350 -21.96 -7.97 7.51
N LYS A 351 -21.73 -6.82 8.14
CA LYS A 351 -22.60 -5.64 7.95
C LYS A 351 -21.98 -4.67 6.93
N THR A 352 -22.83 -4.14 6.05
CA THR A 352 -22.58 -2.89 5.32
C THR A 352 -23.21 -1.75 6.10
N VAL A 353 -22.40 -0.81 6.57
CA VAL A 353 -22.84 0.29 7.45
C VAL A 353 -23.39 1.45 6.64
N LEU A 354 -22.74 1.74 5.52
CA LEU A 354 -23.10 2.82 4.61
C LEU A 354 -22.71 2.41 3.19
N SER A 355 -23.52 2.81 2.23
CA SER A 355 -23.19 2.80 0.80
C SER A 355 -23.55 4.16 0.24
N GLU A 356 -22.55 4.92 -0.20
CA GLU A 356 -22.75 6.30 -0.67
C GLU A 356 -21.90 6.56 -1.92
N LYS A 357 -22.45 7.35 -2.83
CA LYS A 357 -21.76 7.81 -4.03
C LYS A 357 -21.15 9.19 -3.81
N ILE A 358 -19.89 9.34 -4.17
CA ILE A 358 -19.12 10.57 -4.09
C ILE A 358 -18.67 11.04 -5.46
#